data_7562550c47f5bbce4cffbefcfb3e7acb
#
_entry.id   7562550c47f5bbce4cffbefcfb3e7acb
#
_cell.length_a   1.000
_cell.length_b   1.000
_cell.length_c   1.000
_cell.angle_alpha   90.00
_cell.angle_beta   90.00
_cell.angle_gamma   90.00
#
_symmetry.space_group_name_H-M   'P 1'
#
loop_
_entity.id
_entity.type
_entity.pdbx_description
1 polymer ?
#
loop_
_entity_poly.entity_id
_entity_poly.type
_entity_poly.pdbx_seq_one_letter_code
_entity_poly.pdbx_strand_id
1 'polypeptide(L)'
;MLVGTADKNRFLSGLAPATRGLVEARMTAHGGGIGDVLQPANTPIDAVWFPLSGIVSTLRRLENDTNVEVDATGAEGFVGIELVLGAKQSPDTWLVQSPGRFARLDAAIFAEVLERDAGLREAARRYVTTMLAVRGQWVACNARHTIEQRLAKWLLATRDRVGDEIQITQDVVAMMLGVRRASVVTVLGRFVDDGLVAHGYARVRILDEVRLGALACPCYVRAAELIRNGLN
;
A
#
# COMPACT_ATOMS: atom_id res chain seq x y z
N MET A 1 -0.25 -23.00 -11.32
CA MET A 1 -1.03 -22.19 -12.27
C MET A 1 -1.96 -21.28 -11.47
N LEU A 2 -1.80 -19.96 -11.56
CA LEU A 2 -2.58 -18.96 -10.81
C LEU A 2 -3.89 -18.57 -11.55
N VAL A 3 -4.59 -19.54 -12.13
CA VAL A 3 -5.86 -19.28 -12.82
C VAL A 3 -6.89 -18.76 -11.82
N GLY A 4 -7.43 -17.56 -12.03
CA GLY A 4 -8.47 -16.95 -11.21
C GLY A 4 -7.98 -16.05 -10.05
N THR A 5 -6.69 -15.69 -9.98
CA THR A 5 -6.15 -14.83 -8.91
C THR A 5 -6.05 -13.35 -9.31
N ALA A 6 -5.94 -13.04 -10.59
CA ALA A 6 -5.85 -11.66 -11.06
C ALA A 6 -7.15 -10.87 -10.86
N ASP A 7 -8.29 -11.52 -10.82
CA ASP A 7 -9.58 -10.85 -10.55
C ASP A 7 -9.63 -10.17 -9.17
N LYS A 8 -8.67 -10.51 -8.29
CA LYS A 8 -8.53 -9.90 -6.97
C LYS A 8 -7.63 -8.66 -6.95
N ASN A 9 -6.83 -8.43 -8.01
CA ASN A 9 -5.98 -7.25 -8.12
C ASN A 9 -6.51 -6.34 -9.23
N ARG A 10 -6.88 -5.10 -8.88
CA ARG A 10 -7.53 -4.16 -9.80
C ARG A 10 -6.65 -3.76 -10.97
N PHE A 11 -5.35 -3.59 -10.77
CA PHE A 11 -4.43 -3.29 -11.86
C PHE A 11 -4.42 -4.43 -12.89
N LEU A 12 -4.27 -5.68 -12.43
CA LEU A 12 -4.25 -6.84 -13.30
C LEU A 12 -5.59 -7.07 -13.99
N SER A 13 -6.70 -6.91 -13.27
CA SER A 13 -8.05 -7.07 -13.86
C SER A 13 -8.39 -5.99 -14.87
N GLY A 14 -7.78 -4.81 -14.79
CA GLY A 14 -7.91 -3.72 -15.75
C GLY A 14 -7.11 -3.90 -17.04
N LEU A 15 -6.20 -4.88 -17.12
CA LEU A 15 -5.47 -5.17 -18.34
C LEU A 15 -6.34 -5.90 -19.38
N ALA A 16 -6.10 -5.63 -20.66
CA ALA A 16 -6.72 -6.40 -21.74
C ALA A 16 -6.41 -7.90 -21.56
N PRO A 17 -7.34 -8.82 -21.90
CA PRO A 17 -7.18 -10.26 -21.64
C PRO A 17 -5.87 -10.86 -22.19
N ALA A 18 -5.42 -10.43 -23.37
CA ALA A 18 -4.16 -10.90 -23.95
C ALA A 18 -2.95 -10.45 -23.13
N THR A 19 -2.84 -9.16 -22.78
CA THR A 19 -1.80 -8.59 -21.91
C THR A 19 -1.80 -9.26 -20.55
N ARG A 20 -2.98 -9.40 -19.93
CA ARG A 20 -3.14 -10.08 -18.64
C ARG A 20 -2.62 -11.51 -18.69
N GLY A 21 -2.98 -12.28 -19.71
CA GLY A 21 -2.53 -13.66 -19.88
C GLY A 21 -1.00 -13.79 -19.98
N LEU A 22 -0.33 -12.84 -20.66
CA LEU A 22 1.14 -12.81 -20.77
C LEU A 22 1.83 -12.66 -19.39
N VAL A 23 1.24 -11.84 -18.53
CA VAL A 23 1.76 -11.54 -17.19
C VAL A 23 1.47 -12.69 -16.23
N GLU A 24 0.20 -13.14 -16.14
CA GLU A 24 -0.27 -14.18 -15.23
C GLU A 24 0.42 -15.52 -15.44
N ALA A 25 0.69 -15.90 -16.68
CA ALA A 25 1.35 -17.17 -17.02
C ALA A 25 2.75 -17.30 -16.43
N ARG A 26 3.37 -16.18 -16.03
CA ARG A 26 4.75 -16.11 -15.51
C ARG A 26 4.80 -15.70 -14.04
N MET A 27 3.66 -15.49 -13.40
CA MET A 27 3.58 -15.17 -11.96
C MET A 27 3.66 -16.40 -11.08
N THR A 28 4.19 -16.22 -9.89
CA THR A 28 4.18 -17.21 -8.81
C THR A 28 3.39 -16.67 -7.61
N ALA A 29 2.68 -17.57 -6.89
CA ALA A 29 1.93 -17.21 -5.69
C ALA A 29 2.81 -17.29 -4.45
N HIS A 30 2.70 -16.29 -3.59
CA HIS A 30 3.39 -16.23 -2.31
C HIS A 30 2.41 -15.84 -1.20
N GLY A 31 2.54 -16.45 -0.02
CA GLY A 31 1.97 -15.94 1.22
C GLY A 31 2.97 -15.03 1.89
N GLY A 32 2.50 -13.96 2.54
CA GLY A 32 3.35 -13.08 3.33
C GLY A 32 2.76 -12.82 4.70
N GLY A 33 3.58 -12.89 5.74
CA GLY A 33 3.29 -12.54 7.11
C GLY A 33 3.70 -11.10 7.43
N ILE A 34 3.18 -10.55 8.55
CA ILE A 34 3.55 -9.21 9.01
C ILE A 34 5.07 -9.16 9.24
N GLY A 35 5.71 -8.14 8.66
CA GLY A 35 7.14 -7.91 8.81
C GLY A 35 8.02 -8.59 7.76
N ASP A 36 7.45 -9.44 6.89
CA ASP A 36 8.21 -10.03 5.81
C ASP A 36 8.71 -8.94 4.84
N VAL A 37 10.02 -8.93 4.59
CA VAL A 37 10.65 -7.99 3.65
C VAL A 37 10.62 -8.60 2.25
N LEU A 38 9.87 -7.96 1.35
CA LEU A 38 9.78 -8.35 -0.05
C LEU A 38 10.93 -7.78 -0.88
N GLN A 39 11.43 -6.60 -0.51
CA GLN A 39 12.55 -5.91 -1.15
C GLN A 39 13.31 -5.09 -0.11
N PRO A 40 14.59 -5.36 0.15
CA PRO A 40 15.43 -4.48 0.95
C PRO A 40 15.77 -3.19 0.20
N ALA A 41 15.91 -2.08 0.94
CA ALA A 41 16.33 -0.81 0.36
C ALA A 41 17.74 -0.89 -0.25
N ASN A 42 17.97 -0.15 -1.33
CA ASN A 42 19.26 -0.01 -2.01
C ASN A 42 19.84 -1.34 -2.56
N THR A 43 18.99 -2.34 -2.75
CA THR A 43 19.34 -3.59 -3.42
C THR A 43 18.71 -3.66 -4.81
N PRO A 44 19.25 -4.45 -5.75
CA PRO A 44 18.59 -4.68 -7.02
C PRO A 44 17.17 -5.20 -6.83
N ILE A 45 16.23 -4.66 -7.59
CA ILE A 45 14.84 -5.13 -7.58
C ILE A 45 14.79 -6.44 -8.35
N ASP A 46 14.39 -7.52 -7.68
CA ASP A 46 14.31 -8.86 -8.27
C ASP A 46 12.89 -9.20 -8.76
N ALA A 47 11.88 -8.51 -8.29
CA ALA A 47 10.49 -8.77 -8.68
C ALA A 47 9.58 -7.56 -8.54
N VAL A 48 8.46 -7.61 -9.27
CA VAL A 48 7.25 -6.80 -9.04
C VAL A 48 6.26 -7.65 -8.24
N TRP A 49 5.61 -7.02 -7.27
CA TRP A 49 4.67 -7.69 -6.39
C TRP A 49 3.26 -7.11 -6.52
N PHE A 50 2.29 -7.99 -6.77
CA PHE A 50 0.88 -7.65 -6.90
C PHE A 50 0.12 -8.22 -5.70
N PRO A 51 -0.29 -7.38 -4.72
CA PRO A 51 -1.13 -7.86 -3.64
C PRO A 51 -2.47 -8.37 -4.18
N LEU A 52 -2.83 -9.59 -3.80
CA LEU A 52 -4.15 -10.19 -4.05
C LEU A 52 -5.04 -10.07 -2.82
N SER A 53 -4.43 -9.91 -1.65
CA SER A 53 -4.97 -9.51 -0.37
C SER A 53 -3.82 -9.03 0.51
N GLY A 54 -4.13 -8.36 1.62
CA GLY A 54 -3.13 -7.77 2.49
C GLY A 54 -2.59 -6.45 1.95
N ILE A 55 -1.52 -5.94 2.57
CA ILE A 55 -0.92 -4.63 2.26
C ILE A 55 0.60 -4.76 2.28
N VAL A 56 1.25 -4.11 1.31
CA VAL A 56 2.70 -3.88 1.30
C VAL A 56 2.95 -2.40 1.56
N SER A 57 3.70 -2.09 2.61
CA SER A 57 4.21 -0.74 2.88
C SER A 57 5.53 -0.51 2.17
N THR A 58 5.68 0.67 1.60
CA THR A 58 6.95 1.21 1.12
C THR A 58 7.52 2.13 2.18
N LEU A 59 8.66 1.73 2.75
CA LEU A 59 9.28 2.38 3.91
C LEU A 59 10.56 3.09 3.50
N ARG A 60 10.65 4.40 3.77
CA ARG A 60 11.87 5.19 3.64
C ARG A 60 12.62 5.19 4.96
N ARG A 61 13.89 4.78 4.92
CA ARG A 61 14.80 4.91 6.07
C ARG A 61 15.26 6.36 6.20
N LEU A 62 15.14 6.90 7.39
CA LEU A 62 15.63 8.22 7.77
C LEU A 62 16.92 8.10 8.60
N GLU A 63 17.47 9.24 8.97
CA GLU A 63 18.57 9.32 9.95
C GLU A 63 18.18 8.60 11.25
N ASN A 64 19.16 8.08 11.99
CA ASN A 64 18.97 7.31 13.23
C ASN A 64 18.16 6.02 13.07
N ASP A 65 18.22 5.38 11.92
CA ASP A 65 17.60 4.07 11.64
C ASP A 65 16.07 4.04 11.82
N THR A 66 15.42 5.21 11.80
CA THR A 66 13.96 5.27 11.82
C THR A 66 13.39 5.08 10.42
N ASN A 67 12.25 4.40 10.33
CA ASN A 67 11.52 4.23 9.08
C ASN A 67 10.22 5.03 9.10
N VAL A 68 9.81 5.52 7.93
CA VAL A 68 8.52 6.19 7.73
C VAL A 68 7.86 5.59 6.48
N GLU A 69 6.56 5.34 6.57
CA GLU A 69 5.78 4.91 5.40
C GLU A 69 5.62 6.08 4.41
N VAL A 70 6.06 5.85 3.19
CA VAL A 70 5.89 6.82 2.08
C VAL A 70 4.77 6.40 1.14
N ASP A 71 4.38 5.12 1.19
CA ASP A 71 3.29 4.55 0.41
C ASP A 71 2.81 3.22 0.98
N ALA A 72 1.57 2.84 0.69
CA ALA A 72 0.99 1.55 1.01
C ALA A 72 0.15 1.05 -0.16
N THR A 73 0.44 -0.15 -0.63
CA THR A 73 -0.20 -0.77 -1.79
C THR A 73 -0.97 -2.02 -1.36
N GLY A 74 -2.26 -2.05 -1.65
CA GLY A 74 -3.12 -3.23 -1.53
C GLY A 74 -3.48 -3.82 -2.89
N ALA A 75 -4.63 -4.49 -2.95
CA ALA A 75 -5.11 -5.13 -4.18
C ALA A 75 -5.49 -4.14 -5.31
N GLU A 76 -5.33 -2.84 -5.10
CA GLU A 76 -5.54 -1.84 -6.15
C GLU A 76 -4.39 -1.75 -7.16
N GLY A 77 -3.16 -2.19 -6.82
CA GLY A 77 -2.00 -1.94 -7.66
C GLY A 77 -0.87 -2.94 -7.51
N PHE A 78 0.36 -2.46 -7.71
CA PHE A 78 1.58 -3.26 -7.57
C PHE A 78 2.73 -2.44 -6.97
N VAL A 79 3.71 -3.13 -6.38
CA VAL A 79 4.96 -2.56 -5.87
C VAL A 79 6.08 -2.88 -6.84
N GLY A 80 6.97 -1.92 -7.07
CA GLY A 80 8.04 -2.00 -8.08
C GLY A 80 7.85 -1.02 -9.23
N ILE A 81 7.17 0.10 -8.96
CA ILE A 81 6.94 1.17 -9.96
C ILE A 81 8.24 1.75 -10.51
N GLU A 82 9.34 1.62 -9.77
CA GLU A 82 10.68 2.06 -10.16
C GLU A 82 11.14 1.39 -11.46
N LEU A 83 10.80 0.12 -11.67
CA LEU A 83 11.14 -0.62 -12.90
C LEU A 83 10.45 -0.03 -14.13
N VAL A 84 9.24 0.51 -13.98
CA VAL A 84 8.51 1.19 -15.07
C VAL A 84 9.25 2.45 -15.54
N LEU A 85 9.99 3.08 -14.61
CA LEU A 85 10.79 4.28 -14.86
C LEU A 85 12.25 3.95 -15.24
N GLY A 86 12.59 2.66 -15.37
CA GLY A 86 13.92 2.20 -15.76
C GLY A 86 14.93 2.13 -14.61
N ALA A 87 14.54 2.37 -13.37
CA ALA A 87 15.41 2.18 -12.21
C ALA A 87 15.54 0.68 -11.89
N LYS A 88 16.74 0.27 -11.47
CA LYS A 88 17.05 -1.12 -11.12
C LYS A 88 17.10 -1.38 -9.62
N GLN A 89 17.00 -0.33 -8.82
CA GLN A 89 17.02 -0.37 -7.35
C GLN A 89 15.96 0.55 -6.80
N SER A 90 15.46 0.25 -5.60
CA SER A 90 14.60 1.13 -4.84
C SER A 90 15.35 1.66 -3.61
N PRO A 91 15.26 2.97 -3.31
CA PRO A 91 15.80 3.52 -2.06
C PRO A 91 14.95 3.12 -0.84
N ASP A 92 13.82 2.44 -1.07
CA ASP A 92 12.84 2.08 -0.06
C ASP A 92 12.83 0.57 0.19
N THR A 93 12.48 0.18 1.41
CA THR A 93 12.17 -1.20 1.77
C THR A 93 10.69 -1.47 1.51
N TRP A 94 10.36 -2.59 0.87
CA TRP A 94 8.98 -3.05 0.76
C TRP A 94 8.72 -4.14 1.79
N LEU A 95 7.74 -3.90 2.65
CA LEU A 95 7.46 -4.74 3.82
C LEU A 95 5.97 -5.12 3.84
N VAL A 96 5.68 -6.37 4.16
CA VAL A 96 4.30 -6.81 4.38
C VAL A 96 3.78 -6.17 5.66
N GLN A 97 2.86 -5.22 5.53
CA GLN A 97 2.19 -4.53 6.64
C GLN A 97 1.03 -5.37 7.19
N SER A 98 0.22 -5.91 6.31
CA SER A 98 -0.89 -6.80 6.66
C SER A 98 -0.74 -8.11 5.91
N PRO A 99 -0.94 -9.25 6.59
CA PRO A 99 -0.71 -10.56 6.00
C PRO A 99 -1.66 -10.79 4.83
N GLY A 100 -1.18 -11.52 3.83
CA GLY A 100 -1.98 -11.75 2.64
C GLY A 100 -1.35 -12.68 1.63
N ARG A 101 -1.95 -12.66 0.45
CA ARG A 101 -1.48 -13.40 -0.73
C ARG A 101 -0.97 -12.39 -1.76
N PHE A 102 0.15 -12.70 -2.35
CA PHE A 102 0.83 -11.85 -3.32
C PHE A 102 1.18 -12.66 -4.56
N ALA A 103 1.02 -12.07 -5.74
CA ALA A 103 1.56 -12.60 -6.97
C ALA A 103 2.90 -11.90 -7.25
N ARG A 104 3.96 -12.70 -7.43
CA ARG A 104 5.30 -12.24 -7.75
C ARG A 104 5.58 -12.45 -9.24
N LEU A 105 6.09 -11.42 -9.90
CA LEU A 105 6.62 -11.49 -11.26
C LEU A 105 8.09 -11.07 -11.24
N ASP A 106 8.95 -11.89 -11.78
CA ASP A 106 10.38 -11.58 -11.89
C ASP A 106 10.62 -10.25 -12.63
N ALA A 107 11.57 -9.46 -12.15
CA ALA A 107 11.84 -8.12 -12.67
C ALA A 107 12.29 -8.13 -14.13
N ALA A 108 13.10 -9.14 -14.53
CA ALA A 108 13.55 -9.26 -15.91
C ALA A 108 12.39 -9.63 -16.84
N ILE A 109 11.50 -10.51 -16.39
CA ILE A 109 10.28 -10.88 -17.12
C ILE A 109 9.34 -9.67 -17.24
N PHE A 110 9.15 -8.93 -16.14
CA PHE A 110 8.32 -7.71 -16.17
C PHE A 110 8.87 -6.69 -17.17
N ALA A 111 10.18 -6.44 -17.15
CA ALA A 111 10.84 -5.52 -18.08
C ALA A 111 10.68 -6.00 -19.53
N GLU A 112 10.88 -7.29 -19.81
CA GLU A 112 10.68 -7.87 -21.16
C GLU A 112 9.26 -7.64 -21.66
N VAL A 113 8.23 -7.93 -20.85
CA VAL A 113 6.84 -7.75 -21.24
C VAL A 113 6.53 -6.26 -21.41
N LEU A 114 7.04 -5.40 -20.52
CA LEU A 114 6.86 -3.95 -20.59
C LEU A 114 7.41 -3.35 -21.91
N GLU A 115 8.53 -3.90 -22.41
CA GLU A 115 9.10 -3.47 -23.69
C GLU A 115 8.28 -3.94 -24.90
N ARG A 116 7.73 -5.15 -24.85
CA ARG A 116 7.06 -5.78 -25.99
C ARG A 116 5.56 -5.53 -26.05
N ASP A 117 4.90 -5.33 -24.93
CA ASP A 117 3.46 -5.13 -24.83
C ASP A 117 3.10 -3.67 -24.52
N ALA A 118 2.51 -3.00 -25.51
CA ALA A 118 2.10 -1.60 -25.39
C ALA A 118 0.98 -1.41 -24.36
N GLY A 119 0.11 -2.41 -24.18
CA GLY A 119 -0.99 -2.36 -23.21
C GLY A 119 -0.48 -2.35 -21.77
N LEU A 120 0.46 -3.24 -21.43
CA LEU A 120 1.11 -3.22 -20.10
C LEU A 120 1.85 -1.92 -19.87
N ARG A 121 2.62 -1.47 -20.85
CA ARG A 121 3.41 -0.24 -20.74
C ARG A 121 2.54 0.97 -20.45
N GLU A 122 1.43 1.11 -21.17
CA GLU A 122 0.50 2.23 -20.99
C GLU A 122 -0.20 2.15 -19.62
N ALA A 123 -0.73 0.98 -19.24
CA ALA A 123 -1.36 0.78 -17.95
C ALA A 123 -0.39 1.05 -16.79
N ALA A 124 0.86 0.56 -16.89
CA ALA A 124 1.88 0.77 -15.88
C ALA A 124 2.27 2.26 -15.74
N ARG A 125 2.38 3.00 -16.85
CA ARG A 125 2.66 4.44 -16.83
C ARG A 125 1.52 5.24 -16.17
N ARG A 126 0.26 4.92 -16.51
CA ARG A 126 -0.91 5.53 -15.84
C ARG A 126 -0.89 5.25 -14.34
N TYR A 127 -0.60 4.01 -13.95
CA TYR A 127 -0.48 3.64 -12.53
C TYR A 127 0.62 4.45 -11.83
N VAL A 128 1.82 4.55 -12.41
CA VAL A 128 2.92 5.36 -11.86
C VAL A 128 2.50 6.82 -11.69
N THR A 129 1.85 7.42 -12.70
CA THR A 129 1.37 8.80 -12.64
C THR A 129 0.37 8.97 -11.49
N THR A 130 -0.53 8.01 -11.31
CA THR A 130 -1.50 7.98 -10.21
C THR A 130 -0.79 7.93 -8.86
N MET A 131 0.20 7.04 -8.72
CA MET A 131 0.93 6.90 -7.45
C MET A 131 1.77 8.13 -7.12
N LEU A 132 2.33 8.82 -8.12
CA LEU A 132 3.00 10.11 -7.91
C LEU A 132 2.03 11.17 -7.37
N ALA A 133 0.80 11.23 -7.90
CA ALA A 133 -0.22 12.15 -7.39
C ALA A 133 -0.67 11.79 -5.97
N VAL A 134 -0.85 10.50 -5.66
CA VAL A 134 -1.18 10.01 -4.31
C VAL A 134 -0.07 10.32 -3.31
N ARG A 135 1.19 10.07 -3.68
CA ARG A 135 2.36 10.42 -2.84
C ARG A 135 2.44 11.92 -2.59
N GLY A 136 2.19 12.74 -3.61
CA GLY A 136 2.08 14.21 -3.46
C GLY A 136 0.98 14.61 -2.47
N GLN A 137 -0.18 13.91 -2.49
CA GLN A 137 -1.26 14.12 -1.53
C GLN A 137 -0.83 13.74 -0.10
N TRP A 138 -0.02 12.67 0.07
CA TRP A 138 0.52 12.30 1.39
C TRP A 138 1.50 13.33 1.93
N VAL A 139 2.38 13.89 1.10
CA VAL A 139 3.30 14.99 1.49
C VAL A 139 2.49 16.18 2.00
N ALA A 140 1.50 16.64 1.24
CA ALA A 140 0.63 17.75 1.64
C ALA A 140 -0.15 17.43 2.93
N CYS A 141 -0.65 16.20 3.06
CA CYS A 141 -1.34 15.71 4.25
C CYS A 141 -0.45 15.78 5.49
N ASN A 142 0.77 15.28 5.39
CA ASN A 142 1.74 15.26 6.50
C ASN A 142 2.14 16.65 6.95
N ALA A 143 2.18 17.62 6.03
CA ALA A 143 2.54 19.02 6.32
C ALA A 143 1.40 19.84 6.98
N ARG A 144 0.14 19.46 6.80
CA ARG A 144 -1.00 20.34 7.14
C ARG A 144 -2.00 19.75 8.14
N HIS A 145 -2.11 18.44 8.25
CA HIS A 145 -3.14 17.80 9.07
C HIS A 145 -2.58 17.29 10.40
N THR A 146 -3.42 17.34 11.44
CA THR A 146 -3.07 16.86 12.78
C THR A 146 -2.85 15.35 12.80
N ILE A 147 -2.17 14.85 13.84
CA ILE A 147 -1.97 13.41 14.04
C ILE A 147 -3.30 12.67 14.12
N GLU A 148 -4.30 13.25 14.78
CA GLU A 148 -5.65 12.71 14.91
C GLU A 148 -6.30 12.51 13.54
N GLN A 149 -6.32 13.55 12.71
CA GLN A 149 -6.86 13.49 11.35
C GLN A 149 -6.13 12.46 10.47
N ARG A 150 -4.80 12.38 10.63
CA ARG A 150 -3.94 11.46 9.87
C ARG A 150 -4.12 10.03 10.33
N LEU A 151 -4.28 9.78 11.63
CA LEU A 151 -4.55 8.46 12.18
C LEU A 151 -5.93 7.95 11.75
N ALA A 152 -6.97 8.78 11.84
CA ALA A 152 -8.31 8.42 11.36
C ALA A 152 -8.29 8.06 9.87
N LYS A 153 -7.66 8.91 9.02
CA LYS A 153 -7.44 8.62 7.60
C LYS A 153 -6.72 7.29 7.38
N TRP A 154 -5.62 7.06 8.10
CA TRP A 154 -4.80 5.88 7.92
C TRP A 154 -5.55 4.59 8.30
N LEU A 155 -6.29 4.60 9.41
CA LEU A 155 -7.13 3.48 9.84
C LEU A 155 -8.19 3.14 8.79
N LEU A 156 -8.88 4.14 8.24
CA LEU A 156 -9.89 3.94 7.20
C LEU A 156 -9.28 3.41 5.90
N ALA A 157 -8.17 3.97 5.45
CA ALA A 157 -7.49 3.52 4.24
C ALA A 157 -6.94 2.08 4.37
N THR A 158 -6.54 1.68 5.57
CA THR A 158 -6.13 0.30 5.88
C THR A 158 -7.34 -0.62 5.91
N ARG A 159 -8.42 -0.20 6.58
CA ARG A 159 -9.68 -0.94 6.65
C ARG A 159 -10.26 -1.25 5.27
N ASP A 160 -10.23 -0.30 4.34
CA ASP A 160 -10.73 -0.49 2.97
C ASP A 160 -10.04 -1.65 2.23
N ARG A 161 -8.84 -2.03 2.68
CA ARG A 161 -8.02 -3.10 2.08
C ARG A 161 -8.11 -4.43 2.83
N VAL A 162 -8.29 -4.39 4.16
CA VAL A 162 -8.20 -5.60 5.00
C VAL A 162 -9.41 -5.86 5.89
N GLY A 163 -10.42 -4.96 5.88
CA GLY A 163 -11.61 -5.05 6.72
C GLY A 163 -11.44 -4.35 8.07
N ASP A 164 -12.49 -4.43 8.89
CA ASP A 164 -12.59 -3.63 10.14
C ASP A 164 -11.56 -4.02 11.21
N GLU A 165 -10.98 -5.21 11.15
CA GLU A 165 -10.00 -5.69 12.11
C GLU A 165 -8.58 -5.59 11.53
N ILE A 166 -7.81 -4.66 12.07
CA ILE A 166 -6.45 -4.35 11.63
C ILE A 166 -5.45 -4.93 12.63
N GLN A 167 -4.62 -5.87 12.19
CA GLN A 167 -3.54 -6.43 13.00
C GLN A 167 -2.33 -5.48 12.95
N ILE A 168 -2.12 -4.71 14.02
CA ILE A 168 -1.04 -3.74 14.10
C ILE A 168 -0.73 -3.33 15.54
N THR A 169 0.53 -3.03 15.82
CA THR A 169 0.97 -2.46 17.09
C THR A 169 1.02 -0.94 17.03
N GLN A 170 0.96 -0.27 18.19
CA GLN A 170 1.10 1.19 18.27
C GLN A 170 2.46 1.69 17.77
N ASP A 171 3.52 0.89 17.94
CA ASP A 171 4.86 1.21 17.43
C ASP A 171 4.89 1.23 15.91
N VAL A 172 4.24 0.25 15.27
CA VAL A 172 4.12 0.21 13.80
C VAL A 172 3.25 1.37 13.31
N VAL A 173 2.13 1.69 13.96
CA VAL A 173 1.32 2.88 13.61
C VAL A 173 2.14 4.17 13.72
N ALA A 174 2.96 4.29 14.77
CA ALA A 174 3.83 5.47 14.96
C ALA A 174 4.86 5.58 13.83
N MET A 175 5.46 4.47 13.43
CA MET A 175 6.37 4.39 12.29
C MET A 175 5.65 4.76 10.98
N MET A 176 4.45 4.22 10.71
CA MET A 176 3.67 4.52 9.50
C MET A 176 3.30 5.99 9.40
N LEU A 177 2.98 6.63 10.53
CA LEU A 177 2.62 8.05 10.57
C LEU A 177 3.84 8.99 10.68
N GLY A 178 5.04 8.46 10.95
CA GLY A 178 6.23 9.27 11.20
C GLY A 178 6.09 10.15 12.44
N VAL A 179 5.54 9.60 13.54
CA VAL A 179 5.30 10.31 14.79
C VAL A 179 5.81 9.51 16.00
N ARG A 180 5.88 10.14 17.18
CA ARG A 180 6.24 9.44 18.41
C ARG A 180 5.11 8.50 18.86
N ARG A 181 5.45 7.31 19.35
CA ARG A 181 4.49 6.35 19.91
C ARG A 181 3.54 6.97 20.93
N ALA A 182 4.03 7.83 21.82
CA ALA A 182 3.20 8.51 22.81
C ALA A 182 2.04 9.32 22.17
N SER A 183 2.27 9.94 21.02
CA SER A 183 1.23 10.66 20.28
C SER A 183 0.14 9.72 19.74
N VAL A 184 0.55 8.53 19.26
CA VAL A 184 -0.42 7.51 18.80
C VAL A 184 -1.22 6.99 19.99
N VAL A 185 -0.58 6.67 21.12
CA VAL A 185 -1.26 6.20 22.33
C VAL A 185 -2.32 7.19 22.78
N THR A 186 -1.98 8.49 22.83
CA THR A 186 -2.92 9.55 23.24
C THR A 186 -4.12 9.67 22.30
N VAL A 187 -3.90 9.67 20.99
CA VAL A 187 -4.98 9.83 20.02
C VAL A 187 -5.84 8.56 19.95
N LEU A 188 -5.19 7.38 19.93
CA LEU A 188 -5.91 6.11 19.87
C LEU A 188 -6.75 5.89 21.14
N GLY A 189 -6.23 6.32 22.32
CA GLY A 189 -6.99 6.30 23.59
C GLY A 189 -8.28 7.10 23.47
N ARG A 190 -8.22 8.34 22.95
CA ARG A 190 -9.43 9.14 22.68
C ARG A 190 -10.41 8.44 21.75
N PHE A 191 -9.92 7.82 20.66
CA PHE A 191 -10.79 7.07 19.75
C PHE A 191 -11.47 5.87 20.43
N VAL A 192 -10.83 5.25 21.40
CA VAL A 192 -11.42 4.19 22.23
C VAL A 192 -12.47 4.77 23.19
N ASP A 193 -12.15 5.85 23.91
CA ASP A 193 -13.06 6.50 24.85
C ASP A 193 -14.33 7.01 24.16
N ASP A 194 -14.21 7.49 22.94
CA ASP A 194 -15.31 7.94 22.08
C ASP A 194 -16.09 6.78 21.41
N GLY A 195 -15.65 5.52 21.61
CA GLY A 195 -16.28 4.34 20.99
C GLY A 195 -16.12 4.24 19.47
N LEU A 196 -15.12 4.90 18.90
CA LEU A 196 -14.84 4.86 17.45
C LEU A 196 -14.09 3.60 17.05
N VAL A 197 -13.20 3.13 17.92
CA VAL A 197 -12.40 1.93 17.75
C VAL A 197 -12.32 1.12 19.04
N ALA A 198 -12.10 -0.19 18.92
CA ALA A 198 -11.60 -1.02 20.01
C ALA A 198 -10.13 -1.31 19.79
N HIS A 199 -9.33 -1.29 20.86
CA HIS A 199 -7.91 -1.57 20.82
C HIS A 199 -7.59 -2.73 21.76
N GLY A 200 -6.81 -3.71 21.27
CA GLY A 200 -6.31 -4.86 21.98
C GLY A 200 -4.83 -5.08 21.74
N TYR A 201 -4.29 -6.21 22.19
CA TYR A 201 -2.90 -6.56 21.93
C TYR A 201 -2.67 -6.73 20.42
N ALA A 202 -1.81 -5.86 19.84
CA ALA A 202 -1.48 -5.83 18.41
C ALA A 202 -2.70 -5.83 17.46
N ARG A 203 -3.79 -5.16 17.86
CA ARG A 203 -5.04 -5.15 17.09
C ARG A 203 -5.81 -3.86 17.33
N VAL A 204 -6.34 -3.29 16.23
CA VAL A 204 -7.31 -2.19 16.25
C VAL A 204 -8.53 -2.63 15.44
N ARG A 205 -9.71 -2.49 16.01
CA ARG A 205 -10.98 -2.78 15.33
C ARG A 205 -11.79 -1.50 15.22
N ILE A 206 -12.23 -1.16 14.01
CA ILE A 206 -13.11 -0.01 13.77
C ILE A 206 -14.53 -0.39 14.17
N LEU A 207 -15.16 0.44 15.01
CA LEU A 207 -16.51 0.26 15.53
C LEU A 207 -17.50 1.19 14.85
N ASP A 208 -17.08 2.43 14.56
CA ASP A 208 -17.93 3.46 13.94
C ASP A 208 -17.16 4.16 12.82
N GLU A 209 -17.33 3.63 11.60
CA GLU A 209 -16.72 4.17 10.40
C GLU A 209 -17.16 5.61 10.10
N VAL A 210 -18.43 5.90 10.30
CA VAL A 210 -19.01 7.21 9.92
C VAL A 210 -18.42 8.31 10.79
N ARG A 211 -18.40 8.10 12.12
CA ARG A 211 -17.82 9.08 13.04
C ARG A 211 -16.31 9.17 12.90
N LEU A 212 -15.62 8.06 12.69
CA LEU A 212 -14.17 8.06 12.43
C LEU A 212 -13.87 8.80 11.10
N GLY A 213 -14.71 8.62 10.08
CA GLY A 213 -14.63 9.33 8.81
C GLY A 213 -14.78 10.85 8.94
N ALA A 214 -15.64 11.31 9.85
CA ALA A 214 -15.80 12.74 10.15
C ALA A 214 -14.55 13.37 10.78
N LEU A 215 -13.72 12.57 11.47
CA LEU A 215 -12.44 13.01 12.04
C LEU A 215 -11.29 12.94 11.02
N ALA A 216 -11.43 12.15 9.97
CA ALA A 216 -10.38 11.99 8.97
C ALA A 216 -10.19 13.25 8.14
N CYS A 217 -8.94 13.55 7.73
CA CYS A 217 -8.72 14.63 6.80
C CYS A 217 -9.27 14.31 5.40
N PRO A 218 -9.61 15.34 4.58
CA PRO A 218 -10.12 15.15 3.22
C PRO A 218 -9.19 14.37 2.30
N CYS A 219 -7.92 14.20 2.70
CA CYS A 219 -6.94 13.42 1.95
C CYS A 219 -7.34 11.93 1.80
N TYR A 220 -8.17 11.40 2.71
CA TYR A 220 -8.71 10.04 2.58
C TYR A 220 -9.52 9.88 1.29
N VAL A 221 -10.54 10.72 1.13
CA VAL A 221 -11.41 10.69 -0.06
C VAL A 221 -10.63 11.03 -1.33
N ARG A 222 -9.77 12.08 -1.29
CA ARG A 222 -8.97 12.49 -2.44
C ARG A 222 -8.04 11.41 -2.95
N ALA A 223 -7.37 10.68 -2.06
CA ALA A 223 -6.49 9.58 -2.48
C ALA A 223 -7.28 8.43 -3.10
N ALA A 224 -8.44 8.07 -2.51
CA ALA A 224 -9.32 7.05 -3.07
C ALA A 224 -9.84 7.43 -4.47
N GLU A 225 -10.17 8.71 -4.70
CA GLU A 225 -10.56 9.24 -6.01
C GLU A 225 -9.42 9.19 -7.02
N LEU A 226 -8.19 9.60 -6.64
CA LEU A 226 -7.02 9.54 -7.51
C LEU A 226 -6.77 8.08 -7.96
N ILE A 227 -6.80 7.12 -7.04
CA ILE A 227 -6.61 5.70 -7.35
C ILE A 227 -7.72 5.18 -8.25
N ARG A 228 -8.98 5.54 -7.95
CA ARG A 228 -10.14 5.10 -8.75
C ARG A 228 -10.07 5.61 -10.19
N ASN A 229 -9.78 6.90 -10.35
CA ASN A 229 -9.76 7.56 -11.67
C ASN A 229 -8.52 7.19 -12.49
N GLY A 230 -7.40 6.96 -11.84
CA GLY A 230 -6.14 6.64 -12.51
C GLY A 230 -6.01 5.17 -12.95
N LEU A 231 -6.87 4.28 -12.45
CA LEU A 231 -6.89 2.86 -12.84
C LEU A 231 -7.98 2.54 -13.89
N ASN A 232 -8.83 3.47 -14.19
CA ASN A 232 -9.80 3.39 -15.28
C ASN A 232 -9.20 4.05 -16.54
#